data_a0183f55a9f3efe72d202480c4c0f7dc
#
_entry.id   a0183f55a9f3efe72d202480c4c0f7dc
#
_cell.length_a   1.000
_cell.length_b   1.000
_cell.length_c   1.000
_cell.angle_alpha   90.00
_cell.angle_beta   90.00
_cell.angle_gamma   90.00
#
_symmetry.space_group_name_H-M   'P 1'
#
loop_
_entity.id
_entity.type
_entity.pdbx_description
1 polymer ?
#
loop_
_entity_poly.entity_id
_entity_poly.type
_entity_poly.pdbx_seq_one_letter_code
_entity_poly.pdbx_strand_id
1 'polypeptide(L)'
;MYFIKQLLSTAALLDKYSIACVSTSRPIYLVFNKNSDYPAYVVRKLDDAHAFHSNHIHNELYSLVGNLVPEPVGIYEHAREKYDVQRGVKGAPWFQVKSKIRSEEERKRIETRIWQTLTNFHAAIRAKEKIENKTNKLKPHEELRKAFLEYQSTGETGNTELEKLVELAINDLSQTPDCSSIPQHGDFCLNNLIIDTDHITVIDFEDFAITAMPMYDHFTLALSLPSCGPSPFSAAQVITNRNLVDNAQLIDIPENTIKWHFLHHLLLRLGPWSTGVKRKSYRIWLIQVLESFLFNQKYEKNDLTNEL
;
A
#
# COMPACT_ATOMS: atom_id res chain seq x y z
N MET A 1 -27.33 16.15 -0.37
CA MET A 1 -27.24 15.60 0.99
C MET A 1 -28.52 14.93 1.47
N TYR A 2 -29.72 15.29 0.94
CA TYR A 2 -30.99 14.65 1.31
C TYR A 2 -30.98 13.12 1.03
N PHE A 3 -30.38 12.67 -0.06
CA PHE A 3 -30.29 11.25 -0.42
C PHE A 3 -29.52 10.41 0.62
N ILE A 4 -28.40 10.94 1.20
CA ILE A 4 -27.68 10.24 2.28
C ILE A 4 -28.61 10.02 3.47
N LYS A 5 -29.45 11.00 3.75
CA LYS A 5 -30.47 10.91 4.81
C LYS A 5 -31.44 9.76 4.57
N GLN A 6 -31.93 9.65 3.34
CA GLN A 6 -32.83 8.56 2.94
C GLN A 6 -32.10 7.21 2.99
N LEU A 7 -30.91 7.14 2.45
CA LEU A 7 -30.07 5.92 2.44
C LEU A 7 -29.82 5.41 3.87
N LEU A 8 -29.39 6.28 4.77
CA LEU A 8 -29.12 5.91 6.17
C LEU A 8 -30.41 5.58 6.95
N SER A 9 -31.51 6.25 6.67
CA SER A 9 -32.83 5.93 7.28
C SER A 9 -33.35 4.58 6.76
N THR A 10 -33.23 4.32 5.48
CA THR A 10 -33.57 3.01 4.87
C THR A 10 -32.75 1.88 5.46
N ALA A 11 -31.46 2.14 5.73
CA ALA A 11 -30.54 1.20 6.35
C ALA A 11 -30.69 1.12 7.88
N ALA A 12 -31.58 1.92 8.50
CA ALA A 12 -31.79 2.05 9.95
C ALA A 12 -30.48 2.34 10.74
N LEU A 13 -29.55 3.10 10.12
CA LEU A 13 -28.21 3.29 10.68
C LEU A 13 -28.12 4.47 11.67
N LEU A 14 -28.88 5.58 11.45
CA LEU A 14 -28.79 6.78 12.28
C LEU A 14 -30.09 7.61 12.29
N ASP A 15 -30.37 8.25 13.44
CA ASP A 15 -31.49 9.17 13.59
C ASP A 15 -31.09 10.64 13.49
N LYS A 16 -29.94 11.04 14.06
CA LYS A 16 -29.44 12.43 14.09
C LYS A 16 -27.97 12.48 13.72
N TYR A 17 -27.63 13.19 12.63
CA TYR A 17 -26.28 13.27 12.10
C TYR A 17 -26.01 14.56 11.32
N SER A 18 -24.76 14.88 11.15
CA SER A 18 -24.25 15.86 10.19
C SER A 18 -23.46 15.17 9.08
N ILE A 19 -23.39 15.79 7.89
CA ILE A 19 -22.74 15.21 6.72
C ILE A 19 -21.75 16.22 6.15
N ALA A 20 -20.53 15.77 5.89
CA ALA A 20 -19.52 16.49 5.11
C ALA A 20 -19.23 15.72 3.82
N CYS A 21 -19.07 16.44 2.70
CA CYS A 21 -18.60 15.89 1.43
C CYS A 21 -17.13 16.30 1.26
N VAL A 22 -16.24 15.32 1.12
CA VAL A 22 -14.79 15.57 1.04
C VAL A 22 -14.21 15.42 -0.36
N SER A 23 -15.02 14.94 -1.32
CA SER A 23 -14.62 14.84 -2.73
C SER A 23 -15.81 15.13 -3.63
N THR A 24 -15.57 15.87 -4.70
CA THR A 24 -16.61 16.21 -5.70
C THR A 24 -16.52 15.35 -6.96
N SER A 25 -15.34 14.84 -7.30
CA SER A 25 -15.13 14.01 -8.49
C SER A 25 -15.57 12.55 -8.28
N ARG A 26 -15.26 12.00 -7.09
CA ARG A 26 -15.81 10.76 -6.58
C ARG A 26 -16.37 11.07 -5.19
N PRO A 27 -17.67 11.36 -5.07
CA PRO A 27 -18.24 11.83 -3.81
C PRO A 27 -18.00 10.85 -2.67
N ILE A 28 -17.33 11.35 -1.62
CA ILE A 28 -17.14 10.67 -0.35
C ILE A 28 -17.84 11.51 0.71
N TYR A 29 -18.78 10.91 1.40
CA TYR A 29 -19.55 11.57 2.45
C TYR A 29 -19.15 11.01 3.80
N LEU A 30 -18.73 11.89 4.69
CA LEU A 30 -18.46 11.59 6.09
C LEU A 30 -19.73 11.90 6.88
N VAL A 31 -20.24 10.93 7.61
CA VAL A 31 -21.47 11.03 8.39
C VAL A 31 -21.13 10.99 9.88
N PHE A 32 -21.40 12.07 10.59
CA PHE A 32 -21.05 12.23 11.99
C PHE A 32 -22.27 12.12 12.88
N ASN A 33 -22.15 11.41 13.99
CA ASN A 33 -23.09 11.51 15.09
C ASN A 33 -22.98 12.87 15.76
N LYS A 34 -24.07 13.30 16.42
CA LYS A 34 -24.05 14.50 17.25
C LYS A 34 -22.97 14.36 18.33
N ASN A 35 -22.08 15.35 18.43
CA ASN A 35 -20.97 15.42 19.39
C ASN A 35 -19.82 14.39 19.13
N SER A 36 -19.70 13.84 17.92
CA SER A 36 -18.55 13.03 17.52
C SER A 36 -17.58 13.86 16.69
N ASP A 37 -16.30 13.73 16.95
CA ASP A 37 -15.18 14.36 16.21
C ASP A 37 -14.66 13.46 15.07
N TYR A 38 -15.20 12.24 14.95
CA TYR A 38 -14.90 11.31 13.86
C TYR A 38 -16.20 10.79 13.24
N PRO A 39 -16.20 10.38 11.95
CA PRO A 39 -17.38 9.91 11.28
C PRO A 39 -17.88 8.59 11.88
N ALA A 40 -19.19 8.43 12.01
CA ALA A 40 -19.83 7.15 12.33
C ALA A 40 -19.86 6.24 11.11
N TYR A 41 -20.01 6.84 9.91
CA TYR A 41 -20.01 6.14 8.62
C TYR A 41 -19.26 6.95 7.57
N VAL A 42 -18.66 6.22 6.63
CA VAL A 42 -18.14 6.74 5.37
C VAL A 42 -18.96 6.14 4.24
N VAL A 43 -19.50 7.00 3.37
CA VAL A 43 -20.32 6.61 2.23
C VAL A 43 -19.61 7.03 0.94
N ARG A 44 -19.28 6.09 0.09
CA ARG A 44 -18.62 6.32 -1.20
C ARG A 44 -19.56 5.99 -2.34
N LYS A 45 -19.68 6.89 -3.32
CA LYS A 45 -20.34 6.56 -4.58
C LYS A 45 -19.43 5.60 -5.36
N LEU A 46 -20.00 4.54 -5.88
CA LEU A 46 -19.31 3.53 -6.67
C LEU A 46 -19.67 3.66 -8.13
N ASP A 47 -18.69 3.46 -9.02
CA ASP A 47 -18.93 3.20 -10.43
C ASP A 47 -19.41 1.75 -10.58
N ASP A 48 -20.36 1.48 -11.47
CA ASP A 48 -20.99 0.16 -11.64
C ASP A 48 -19.99 -0.98 -11.88
N ALA A 49 -18.91 -0.71 -12.63
CA ALA A 49 -17.88 -1.71 -12.94
C ALA A 49 -17.06 -2.16 -11.71
N HIS A 50 -16.94 -1.32 -10.68
CA HIS A 50 -16.09 -1.58 -9.51
C HIS A 50 -16.86 -1.87 -8.23
N ALA A 51 -18.18 -1.63 -8.21
CA ALA A 51 -18.99 -1.71 -7.01
C ALA A 51 -18.92 -3.07 -6.30
N PHE A 52 -19.13 -4.15 -7.05
CA PHE A 52 -19.12 -5.50 -6.50
C PHE A 52 -17.72 -5.97 -6.13
N HIS A 53 -16.72 -5.65 -6.96
CA HIS A 53 -15.33 -6.03 -6.72
C HIS A 53 -14.79 -5.34 -5.46
N SER A 54 -14.99 -4.03 -5.33
CA SER A 54 -14.54 -3.27 -4.16
C SER A 54 -15.16 -3.76 -2.85
N ASN A 55 -16.47 -4.07 -2.86
CA ASN A 55 -17.14 -4.60 -1.66
C ASN A 55 -16.69 -6.03 -1.33
N HIS A 56 -16.47 -6.87 -2.34
CA HIS A 56 -15.94 -8.21 -2.11
C HIS A 56 -14.56 -8.16 -1.46
N ILE A 57 -13.63 -7.38 -2.01
CA ILE A 57 -12.30 -7.14 -1.44
C ILE A 57 -12.42 -6.63 0.02
N HIS A 58 -13.30 -5.67 0.27
CA HIS A 58 -13.48 -5.10 1.60
C HIS A 58 -13.94 -6.16 2.61
N ASN A 59 -14.97 -6.94 2.26
CA ASN A 59 -15.46 -8.02 3.13
C ASN A 59 -14.42 -9.11 3.36
N GLU A 60 -13.71 -9.53 2.30
CA GLU A 60 -12.63 -10.49 2.38
C GLU A 60 -11.53 -9.98 3.32
N LEU A 61 -11.05 -8.75 3.09
CA LEU A 61 -9.99 -8.14 3.87
C LEU A 61 -10.40 -7.97 5.35
N TYR A 62 -11.62 -7.48 5.62
CA TYR A 62 -12.13 -7.40 7.00
C TYR A 62 -12.19 -8.77 7.68
N SER A 63 -12.56 -9.81 6.94
CA SER A 63 -12.55 -11.17 7.48
C SER A 63 -11.14 -11.70 7.79
N LEU A 64 -10.10 -11.18 7.09
CA LEU A 64 -8.71 -11.55 7.28
C LEU A 64 -8.06 -10.80 8.44
N VAL A 65 -8.20 -9.47 8.45
CA VAL A 65 -7.42 -8.60 9.33
C VAL A 65 -8.25 -7.90 10.42
N GLY A 66 -9.57 -8.10 10.41
CA GLY A 66 -10.48 -7.58 11.45
C GLY A 66 -10.46 -6.05 11.52
N ASN A 67 -10.33 -5.53 12.75
CA ASN A 67 -10.37 -4.10 13.04
C ASN A 67 -9.17 -3.28 12.53
N LEU A 68 -8.19 -3.92 11.87
CA LEU A 68 -7.12 -3.20 11.17
C LEU A 68 -7.65 -2.44 9.95
N VAL A 69 -8.85 -2.77 9.45
CA VAL A 69 -9.55 -2.02 8.40
C VAL A 69 -10.95 -1.63 8.88
N PRO A 70 -11.61 -0.64 8.28
CA PRO A 70 -12.98 -0.29 8.63
C PRO A 70 -13.93 -1.46 8.45
N GLU A 71 -14.93 -1.58 9.33
CA GLU A 71 -15.98 -2.59 9.19
C GLU A 71 -16.87 -2.28 7.97
N PRO A 72 -17.02 -3.20 7.00
CA PRO A 72 -17.95 -3.04 5.89
C PRO A 72 -19.38 -3.13 6.40
N VAL A 73 -20.23 -2.20 5.96
CA VAL A 73 -21.66 -2.20 6.28
C VAL A 73 -22.48 -2.77 5.13
N GLY A 74 -22.14 -2.40 3.90
CA GLY A 74 -22.76 -2.96 2.71
C GLY A 74 -22.87 -1.98 1.55
N ILE A 75 -23.43 -2.48 0.44
CA ILE A 75 -23.77 -1.66 -0.72
C ILE A 75 -25.26 -1.32 -0.68
N TYR A 76 -25.57 -0.06 -0.90
CA TYR A 76 -26.94 0.45 -0.98
C TYR A 76 -27.16 1.14 -2.31
N GLU A 77 -28.38 1.01 -2.83
CA GLU A 77 -28.78 1.66 -4.07
C GLU A 77 -29.72 2.82 -3.77
N HIS A 78 -29.46 3.96 -4.41
CA HIS A 78 -30.34 5.12 -4.39
C HIS A 78 -30.31 5.82 -5.76
N ALA A 79 -31.48 6.04 -6.36
CA ALA A 79 -31.65 6.69 -7.66
C ALA A 79 -30.79 6.07 -8.78
N ARG A 80 -30.69 4.74 -8.82
CA ARG A 80 -29.86 3.93 -9.74
C ARG A 80 -28.36 4.07 -9.54
N GLU A 81 -27.92 4.74 -8.50
CA GLU A 81 -26.52 4.87 -8.12
C GLU A 81 -26.22 3.95 -6.95
N LYS A 82 -25.03 3.35 -6.93
CA LYS A 82 -24.58 2.47 -5.85
C LYS A 82 -23.63 3.18 -4.92
N TYR A 83 -23.77 2.87 -3.66
CA TYR A 83 -22.98 3.47 -2.58
C TYR A 83 -22.44 2.37 -1.67
N ASP A 84 -21.14 2.37 -1.48
CA ASP A 84 -20.46 1.57 -0.47
C ASP A 84 -20.51 2.32 0.87
N VAL A 85 -20.97 1.63 1.90
CA VAL A 85 -21.05 2.16 3.26
C VAL A 85 -20.15 1.33 4.15
N GLN A 86 -19.28 2.02 4.87
CA GLN A 86 -18.42 1.42 5.88
C GLN A 86 -18.52 2.18 7.21
N ARG A 87 -18.20 1.53 8.32
CA ARG A 87 -18.04 2.20 9.60
C ARG A 87 -16.95 3.26 9.50
N GLY A 88 -17.18 4.40 10.10
CA GLY A 88 -16.13 5.36 10.35
C GLY A 88 -15.19 4.85 11.45
N VAL A 89 -13.96 5.32 11.40
CA VAL A 89 -12.94 4.95 12.39
C VAL A 89 -12.48 6.18 13.15
N LYS A 90 -12.14 5.99 14.41
CA LYS A 90 -11.60 7.03 15.26
C LYS A 90 -10.14 7.32 14.88
N GLY A 91 -9.75 8.59 14.97
CA GLY A 91 -8.39 9.04 14.64
C GLY A 91 -8.37 10.09 13.56
N ALA A 92 -7.17 10.40 13.08
CA ALA A 92 -6.92 11.42 12.06
C ALA A 92 -5.98 10.89 10.98
N PRO A 93 -6.12 11.34 9.72
CA PRO A 93 -5.18 11.02 8.67
C PRO A 93 -3.82 11.65 8.95
N TRP A 94 -2.76 11.05 8.39
CA TRP A 94 -1.38 11.45 8.64
C TRP A 94 -1.13 12.96 8.48
N PHE A 95 -1.70 13.59 7.44
CA PHE A 95 -1.47 15.02 7.20
C PHE A 95 -1.96 15.92 8.35
N GLN A 96 -2.93 15.48 9.14
CA GLN A 96 -3.39 16.17 10.35
C GLN A 96 -2.56 15.79 11.56
N VAL A 97 -2.14 14.53 11.67
CA VAL A 97 -1.29 14.04 12.78
C VAL A 97 0.06 14.70 12.73
N LYS A 98 0.73 14.73 11.56
CA LYS A 98 2.08 15.30 11.41
C LYS A 98 2.22 16.73 11.90
N SER A 99 1.16 17.54 11.77
CA SER A 99 1.17 18.94 12.23
C SER A 99 1.09 19.08 13.76
N LYS A 100 0.76 18.01 14.47
CA LYS A 100 0.61 17.97 15.94
C LYS A 100 1.83 17.34 16.62
N ILE A 101 2.70 16.67 15.88
CA ILE A 101 3.93 16.05 16.42
C ILE A 101 4.88 17.14 16.89
N ARG A 102 5.30 17.09 18.16
CA ARG A 102 6.11 18.11 18.81
C ARG A 102 7.54 17.70 19.07
N SER A 103 7.85 16.41 19.02
CA SER A 103 9.19 15.91 19.26
C SER A 103 9.58 14.78 18.30
N GLU A 104 10.89 14.55 18.20
CA GLU A 104 11.45 13.44 17.41
C GLU A 104 11.09 12.09 18.03
N GLU A 105 11.02 12.01 19.36
CA GLU A 105 10.63 10.80 20.08
C GLU A 105 9.17 10.43 19.78
N GLU A 106 8.30 11.44 19.75
CA GLU A 106 6.89 11.22 19.40
C GLU A 106 6.77 10.73 17.95
N ARG A 107 7.52 11.32 17.02
CA ARG A 107 7.57 10.88 15.61
C ARG A 107 8.03 9.44 15.51
N LYS A 108 9.16 9.09 16.12
CA LYS A 108 9.70 7.72 16.12
C LYS A 108 8.71 6.72 16.71
N ARG A 109 8.03 7.08 17.80
CA ARG A 109 7.00 6.22 18.41
C ARG A 109 5.84 5.96 17.45
N ILE A 110 5.37 6.98 16.73
CA ILE A 110 4.29 6.82 15.73
C ILE A 110 4.79 5.96 14.57
N GLU A 111 5.98 6.22 14.03
CA GLU A 111 6.56 5.41 12.94
C GLU A 111 6.73 3.95 13.36
N THR A 112 7.20 3.67 14.57
CA THR A 112 7.27 2.29 15.10
C THR A 112 5.91 1.61 15.13
N ARG A 113 4.86 2.32 15.55
CA ARG A 113 3.49 1.78 15.56
C ARG A 113 2.98 1.53 14.14
N ILE A 114 3.32 2.37 13.18
CA ILE A 114 2.95 2.18 11.77
C ILE A 114 3.61 0.92 11.21
N TRP A 115 4.90 0.71 11.46
CA TRP A 115 5.60 -0.52 11.08
C TRP A 115 4.98 -1.76 11.74
N GLN A 116 4.65 -1.66 13.03
CA GLN A 116 3.96 -2.75 13.73
C GLN A 116 2.58 -3.04 13.15
N THR A 117 1.85 -2.01 12.70
CA THR A 117 0.55 -2.19 12.04
C THR A 117 0.69 -2.96 10.72
N LEU A 118 1.70 -2.65 9.91
CA LEU A 118 2.00 -3.41 8.68
C LEU A 118 2.35 -4.87 9.00
N THR A 119 3.20 -5.10 9.99
CA THR A 119 3.57 -6.46 10.43
C THR A 119 2.33 -7.23 10.89
N ASN A 120 1.47 -6.62 11.69
CA ASN A 120 0.23 -7.24 12.18
C ASN A 120 -0.76 -7.54 11.04
N PHE A 121 -0.87 -6.62 10.08
CA PHE A 121 -1.71 -6.78 8.89
C PHE A 121 -1.29 -8.03 8.09
N HIS A 122 -0.02 -8.16 7.75
CA HIS A 122 0.50 -9.34 7.04
C HIS A 122 0.47 -10.61 7.89
N ALA A 123 0.68 -10.52 9.21
CA ALA A 123 0.60 -11.66 10.10
C ALA A 123 -0.83 -12.24 10.17
N ALA A 124 -1.85 -11.37 10.19
CA ALA A 124 -3.25 -11.80 10.19
C ALA A 124 -3.63 -12.52 8.89
N ILE A 125 -3.20 -12.00 7.73
CA ILE A 125 -3.41 -12.66 6.43
C ILE A 125 -2.75 -14.05 6.43
N ARG A 126 -1.48 -14.15 6.83
CA ARG A 126 -0.75 -15.43 6.88
C ARG A 126 -1.38 -16.45 7.82
N ALA A 127 -1.88 -16.01 8.97
CA ALA A 127 -2.50 -16.90 9.95
C ALA A 127 -3.73 -17.59 9.35
N LYS A 128 -4.56 -16.87 8.59
CA LYS A 128 -5.75 -17.42 7.95
C LYS A 128 -5.41 -18.35 6.79
N GLU A 129 -4.44 -17.97 5.94
CA GLU A 129 -4.00 -18.84 4.84
C GLU A 129 -3.47 -20.20 5.34
N LYS A 130 -2.76 -20.21 6.47
CA LYS A 130 -2.32 -21.45 7.13
C LYS A 130 -3.48 -22.32 7.59
N ILE A 131 -4.52 -21.72 8.17
CA ILE A 131 -5.72 -22.43 8.62
C ILE A 131 -6.47 -23.05 7.42
N GLU A 132 -6.52 -22.34 6.31
CA GLU A 132 -7.20 -22.79 5.09
C GLU A 132 -6.34 -23.72 4.21
N ASN A 133 -5.11 -24.05 4.63
CA ASN A 133 -4.12 -24.82 3.86
C ASN A 133 -3.83 -24.23 2.47
N LYS A 134 -3.94 -22.91 2.34
CA LYS A 134 -3.74 -22.18 1.07
C LYS A 134 -2.36 -21.53 0.96
N THR A 135 -1.36 -22.04 1.66
CA THR A 135 0.01 -21.50 1.56
C THR A 135 0.57 -21.74 0.15
N ASN A 136 0.31 -20.81 -0.73
CA ASN A 136 0.90 -20.82 -2.06
C ASN A 136 2.37 -20.36 -1.95
N LYS A 137 3.24 -21.08 -2.62
CA LYS A 137 4.63 -20.63 -2.81
C LYS A 137 4.72 -19.77 -4.04
N LEU A 138 5.56 -18.76 -3.95
CA LEU A 138 5.82 -17.80 -5.00
C LEU A 138 7.30 -17.83 -5.34
N LYS A 139 7.62 -17.79 -6.62
CA LYS A 139 8.98 -17.69 -7.14
C LYS A 139 9.33 -16.23 -7.41
N PRO A 140 10.17 -15.59 -6.59
CA PRO A 140 10.45 -14.17 -6.72
C PRO A 140 10.98 -13.76 -8.10
N HIS A 141 11.79 -14.61 -8.74
CA HIS A 141 12.34 -14.34 -10.07
C HIS A 141 11.27 -14.33 -11.18
N GLU A 142 10.19 -15.14 -11.06
CA GLU A 142 9.07 -15.13 -12.02
C GLU A 142 8.24 -13.85 -11.86
N GLU A 143 7.99 -13.42 -10.63
CA GLU A 143 7.27 -12.17 -10.35
C GLU A 143 8.07 -10.94 -10.83
N LEU A 144 9.39 -10.92 -10.62
CA LEU A 144 10.24 -9.85 -11.14
C LEU A 144 10.18 -9.79 -12.67
N ARG A 145 10.24 -10.94 -13.34
CA ARG A 145 10.13 -11.00 -14.81
C ARG A 145 8.79 -10.47 -15.28
N LYS A 146 7.70 -10.83 -14.61
CA LYS A 146 6.36 -10.33 -14.92
C LYS A 146 6.27 -8.82 -14.77
N ALA A 147 6.74 -8.27 -13.65
CA ALA A 147 6.74 -6.83 -13.40
C ALA A 147 7.57 -6.07 -14.45
N PHE A 148 8.69 -6.64 -14.90
CA PHE A 148 9.50 -6.06 -15.97
C PHE A 148 8.78 -6.04 -17.32
N LEU A 149 8.08 -7.12 -17.70
CA LEU A 149 7.28 -7.17 -18.92
C LEU A 149 6.12 -6.15 -18.87
N GLU A 150 5.46 -6.01 -17.73
CA GLU A 150 4.43 -4.98 -17.54
C GLU A 150 5.00 -3.56 -17.67
N TYR A 151 6.19 -3.30 -17.12
CA TYR A 151 6.90 -2.03 -17.31
C TYR A 151 7.20 -1.76 -18.78
N GLN A 152 7.77 -2.72 -19.51
CA GLN A 152 8.06 -2.59 -20.94
C GLN A 152 6.82 -2.33 -21.77
N SER A 153 5.66 -2.88 -21.40
CA SER A 153 4.38 -2.67 -22.09
C SER A 153 3.91 -1.21 -22.08
N THR A 154 4.45 -0.37 -21.18
CA THR A 154 4.15 1.07 -21.13
C THR A 154 4.92 1.90 -22.15
N GLY A 155 5.73 1.29 -23.01
CA GLY A 155 6.54 1.97 -24.03
C GLY A 155 7.93 2.39 -23.56
N GLU A 156 8.29 2.08 -22.32
CA GLU A 156 9.62 2.33 -21.75
C GLU A 156 10.58 1.18 -22.15
N THR A 157 11.08 1.25 -23.39
CA THR A 157 11.98 0.21 -23.95
C THR A 157 13.37 0.80 -24.23
N GLY A 158 14.39 -0.07 -24.34
CA GLY A 158 15.74 0.29 -24.82
C GLY A 158 16.72 0.73 -23.73
N ASN A 159 16.42 0.59 -22.45
CA ASN A 159 17.40 0.79 -21.39
C ASN A 159 18.19 -0.50 -21.13
N THR A 160 19.29 -0.67 -21.89
CA THR A 160 20.14 -1.87 -21.82
C THR A 160 20.78 -2.09 -20.44
N GLU A 161 21.01 -1.05 -19.65
CA GLU A 161 21.56 -1.18 -18.29
C GLU A 161 20.49 -1.74 -17.34
N LEU A 162 19.24 -1.32 -17.48
CA LEU A 162 18.12 -1.89 -16.73
C LEU A 162 17.91 -3.37 -17.11
N GLU A 163 17.93 -3.71 -18.40
CA GLU A 163 17.79 -5.08 -18.86
C GLU A 163 18.84 -5.99 -18.25
N LYS A 164 20.11 -5.60 -18.27
CA LYS A 164 21.20 -6.34 -17.64
C LYS A 164 21.02 -6.49 -16.13
N LEU A 165 20.55 -5.43 -15.46
CA LEU A 165 20.30 -5.49 -14.02
C LEU A 165 19.14 -6.44 -13.68
N VAL A 166 18.07 -6.42 -14.49
CA VAL A 166 16.94 -7.34 -14.32
C VAL A 166 17.35 -8.79 -14.55
N GLU A 167 18.17 -9.07 -15.58
CA GLU A 167 18.71 -10.42 -15.83
C GLU A 167 19.54 -10.91 -14.64
N LEU A 168 20.42 -10.06 -14.10
CA LEU A 168 21.19 -10.38 -12.91
C LEU A 168 20.29 -10.66 -11.72
N ALA A 169 19.29 -9.80 -11.48
CA ALA A 169 18.36 -9.95 -10.37
C ALA A 169 17.52 -11.24 -10.48
N ILE A 170 17.08 -11.59 -11.69
CA ILE A 170 16.35 -12.84 -11.97
C ILE A 170 17.26 -14.04 -11.66
N ASN A 171 18.53 -13.99 -12.09
CA ASN A 171 19.48 -15.06 -11.81
C ASN A 171 19.70 -15.23 -10.30
N ASP A 172 19.99 -14.15 -9.58
CA ASP A 172 20.21 -14.18 -8.14
C ASP A 172 18.96 -14.69 -7.39
N LEU A 173 17.77 -14.19 -7.73
CA LEU A 173 16.52 -14.64 -7.12
C LEU A 173 16.16 -16.09 -7.46
N SER A 174 16.61 -16.61 -8.60
CA SER A 174 16.40 -18.02 -8.97
C SER A 174 17.18 -19.00 -8.08
N GLN A 175 18.22 -18.53 -7.41
CA GLN A 175 19.00 -19.30 -6.45
C GLN A 175 18.42 -19.24 -5.03
N THR A 176 17.42 -18.41 -4.79
CA THR A 176 16.75 -18.31 -3.49
C THR A 176 15.59 -19.31 -3.38
N PRO A 177 15.24 -19.76 -2.16
CA PRO A 177 14.05 -20.57 -1.95
C PRO A 177 12.77 -19.81 -2.36
N ASP A 178 11.75 -20.56 -2.78
CA ASP A 178 10.42 -20.01 -2.94
C ASP A 178 9.93 -19.37 -1.65
N CYS A 179 9.42 -18.16 -1.73
CA CYS A 179 8.87 -17.46 -0.59
C CYS A 179 7.35 -17.70 -0.43
N SER A 180 6.81 -17.39 0.76
CA SER A 180 5.37 -17.42 0.96
C SER A 180 4.71 -16.31 0.15
N SER A 181 3.72 -16.68 -0.66
CA SER A 181 2.85 -15.75 -1.36
C SER A 181 1.92 -15.07 -0.34
N ILE A 182 1.96 -13.76 -0.25
CA ILE A 182 1.13 -13.00 0.70
C ILE A 182 0.49 -11.84 -0.06
N PRO A 183 -0.85 -11.84 -0.23
CA PRO A 183 -1.52 -10.70 -0.82
C PRO A 183 -1.12 -9.40 -0.14
N GLN A 184 -0.66 -8.43 -0.92
CA GLN A 184 -0.23 -7.13 -0.42
C GLN A 184 -1.42 -6.16 -0.44
N HIS A 185 -1.41 -5.17 0.46
CA HIS A 185 -2.39 -4.07 0.44
C HIS A 185 -2.33 -3.31 -0.89
N GLY A 186 -1.14 -3.24 -1.48
CA GLY A 186 -0.93 -2.62 -2.77
C GLY A 186 -0.66 -1.11 -2.70
N ASP A 187 -1.13 -0.41 -1.67
CA ASP A 187 -0.85 1.01 -1.44
C ASP A 187 -0.76 1.35 0.06
N PHE A 188 0.00 0.55 0.82
CA PHE A 188 0.21 0.78 2.25
C PHE A 188 1.15 1.97 2.48
N CYS A 189 0.61 3.17 2.39
CA CYS A 189 1.34 4.42 2.57
C CYS A 189 0.73 5.29 3.68
N LEU A 190 1.45 6.31 4.15
CA LEU A 190 1.00 7.18 5.24
C LEU A 190 -0.36 7.84 4.99
N ASN A 191 -0.69 8.14 3.73
CA ASN A 191 -1.98 8.79 3.40
C ASN A 191 -3.16 7.85 3.58
N ASN A 192 -2.93 6.54 3.59
CA ASN A 192 -3.93 5.50 3.73
C ASN A 192 -4.02 4.95 5.16
N LEU A 193 -3.55 5.74 6.14
CA LEU A 193 -3.61 5.41 7.56
C LEU A 193 -4.43 6.44 8.34
N ILE A 194 -5.36 5.95 9.14
CA ILE A 194 -6.06 6.74 10.17
C ILE A 194 -5.43 6.40 11.52
N ILE A 195 -4.83 7.40 12.15
CA ILE A 195 -4.00 7.24 13.35
C ILE A 195 -4.77 7.78 14.56
N ASP A 196 -5.03 6.92 15.53
CA ASP A 196 -5.52 7.27 16.87
C ASP A 196 -4.42 7.03 17.92
N THR A 197 -4.68 7.38 19.16
CA THR A 197 -3.76 7.15 20.30
C THR A 197 -3.35 5.70 20.44
N ASP A 198 -4.30 4.78 20.31
CA ASP A 198 -4.11 3.38 20.64
C ASP A 198 -4.18 2.45 19.43
N HIS A 199 -4.72 2.93 18.32
CA HIS A 199 -4.99 2.13 17.15
C HIS A 199 -4.62 2.86 15.85
N ILE A 200 -4.25 2.09 14.83
CA ILE A 200 -4.05 2.58 13.46
C ILE A 200 -4.92 1.72 12.54
N THR A 201 -5.77 2.38 11.76
CA THR A 201 -6.63 1.72 10.79
C THR A 201 -6.11 1.99 9.38
N VAL A 202 -6.03 0.94 8.58
CA VAL A 202 -5.62 0.99 7.17
C VAL A 202 -6.86 1.18 6.30
N ILE A 203 -6.78 2.10 5.34
CA ILE A 203 -7.88 2.43 4.40
C ILE A 203 -7.37 2.38 2.96
N ASP A 204 -8.30 2.47 1.99
CA ASP A 204 -7.99 2.57 0.56
C ASP A 204 -7.26 1.34 -0.01
N PHE A 205 -7.93 0.21 0.03
CA PHE A 205 -7.45 -1.10 -0.42
C PHE A 205 -7.92 -1.46 -1.84
N GLU A 206 -8.10 -0.46 -2.71
CA GLU A 206 -8.51 -0.70 -4.11
C GLU A 206 -7.44 -1.51 -4.88
N ASP A 207 -6.18 -1.40 -4.49
CA ASP A 207 -5.03 -2.11 -5.07
C ASP A 207 -4.69 -3.42 -4.30
N PHE A 208 -5.56 -3.90 -3.38
CA PHE A 208 -5.30 -5.13 -2.63
C PHE A 208 -5.08 -6.32 -3.55
N ALA A 209 -4.04 -7.11 -3.24
CA ALA A 209 -3.61 -8.28 -4.01
C ALA A 209 -3.10 -7.96 -5.44
N ILE A 210 -2.70 -6.72 -5.74
CA ILE A 210 -2.01 -6.37 -6.99
C ILE A 210 -0.75 -7.21 -7.21
N THR A 211 -0.14 -7.63 -6.13
CA THR A 211 0.97 -8.59 -6.08
C THR A 211 0.91 -9.39 -4.79
N ALA A 212 1.51 -10.57 -4.81
CA ALA A 212 1.79 -11.36 -3.60
C ALA A 212 3.29 -11.40 -3.28
N MET A 213 4.10 -10.62 -4.00
CA MET A 213 5.52 -10.51 -3.77
C MET A 213 5.78 -9.87 -2.40
N PRO A 214 6.48 -10.56 -1.48
CA PRO A 214 6.77 -10.01 -0.16
C PRO A 214 7.58 -8.71 -0.25
N MET A 215 7.54 -7.90 0.80
CA MET A 215 8.19 -6.60 0.91
C MET A 215 7.55 -5.46 0.08
N TYR A 216 6.58 -5.72 -0.79
CA TYR A 216 5.99 -4.67 -1.64
C TYR A 216 5.38 -3.52 -0.81
N ASP A 217 4.55 -3.84 0.18
CA ASP A 217 3.95 -2.83 1.08
C ASP A 217 4.98 -2.18 1.99
N HIS A 218 6.03 -2.91 2.37
CA HIS A 218 7.13 -2.37 3.18
C HIS A 218 7.88 -1.25 2.44
N PHE A 219 8.13 -1.42 1.13
CA PHE A 219 8.71 -0.36 0.30
C PHE A 219 7.75 0.80 0.11
N THR A 220 6.45 0.53 -0.13
CA THR A 220 5.43 1.58 -0.26
C THR A 220 5.38 2.43 1.01
N LEU A 221 5.39 1.80 2.18
CA LEU A 221 5.44 2.49 3.46
C LEU A 221 6.73 3.29 3.60
N ALA A 222 7.89 2.65 3.45
CA ALA A 222 9.19 3.28 3.66
C ALA A 222 9.39 4.51 2.77
N LEU A 223 8.98 4.44 1.50
CA LEU A 223 9.03 5.57 0.56
C LEU A 223 8.09 6.72 0.95
N SER A 224 7.03 6.44 1.71
CA SER A 224 6.07 7.45 2.18
C SER A 224 6.47 8.11 3.50
N LEU A 225 7.42 7.53 4.24
CA LEU A 225 7.87 8.05 5.54
C LEU A 225 8.70 9.32 5.39
N PRO A 226 8.57 10.31 6.32
CA PRO A 226 9.43 11.49 6.32
C PRO A 226 10.92 11.16 6.41
N SER A 227 11.28 10.06 7.06
CA SER A 227 12.66 9.57 7.20
C SER A 227 13.30 9.14 5.88
N CYS A 228 12.51 8.80 4.84
CA CYS A 228 13.02 8.52 3.51
C CYS A 228 13.60 9.77 2.82
N GLY A 229 13.08 10.95 3.16
CA GLY A 229 13.40 12.20 2.48
C GLY A 229 12.72 12.33 1.10
N PRO A 230 12.68 13.55 0.55
CA PRO A 230 11.93 13.83 -0.69
C PRO A 230 12.72 13.52 -1.96
N SER A 231 14.05 13.32 -1.88
CA SER A 231 14.88 13.18 -3.07
C SER A 231 14.83 11.77 -3.65
N PRO A 232 14.85 11.61 -4.98
CA PRO A 232 14.94 10.30 -5.62
C PRO A 232 16.17 9.50 -5.18
N PHE A 233 17.29 10.17 -4.91
CA PHE A 233 18.51 9.55 -4.41
C PHE A 233 18.31 8.92 -3.02
N SER A 234 17.70 9.66 -2.08
CA SER A 234 17.37 9.11 -0.75
C SER A 234 16.38 7.96 -0.84
N ALA A 235 15.40 8.07 -1.74
CA ALA A 235 14.43 7.01 -1.98
C ALA A 235 15.08 5.73 -2.53
N ALA A 236 16.08 5.85 -3.41
CA ALA A 236 16.84 4.72 -3.92
C ALA A 236 17.66 4.00 -2.84
N GLN A 237 18.00 4.69 -1.75
CA GLN A 237 18.72 4.14 -0.60
C GLN A 237 17.79 3.52 0.47
N VAL A 238 16.48 3.51 0.25
CA VAL A 238 15.52 2.97 1.22
C VAL A 238 15.80 1.52 1.60
N ILE A 239 16.45 0.76 0.71
CA ILE A 239 16.86 -0.64 0.92
C ILE A 239 17.80 -0.84 2.12
N THR A 240 18.50 0.21 2.56
CA THR A 240 19.37 0.20 3.76
C THR A 240 18.62 0.59 5.05
N ASN A 241 17.32 0.86 4.96
CA ASN A 241 16.51 1.22 6.12
C ASN A 241 16.42 0.02 7.08
N ARG A 242 16.81 0.25 8.34
CA ARG A 242 16.87 -0.80 9.36
C ARG A 242 15.52 -1.51 9.55
N ASN A 243 14.41 -0.78 9.56
CA ASN A 243 13.09 -1.41 9.68
C ASN A 243 12.78 -2.32 8.49
N LEU A 244 13.23 -1.99 7.28
CA LEU A 244 13.08 -2.88 6.12
C LEU A 244 13.89 -4.16 6.29
N VAL A 245 15.16 -4.03 6.72
CA VAL A 245 16.05 -5.18 6.94
C VAL A 245 15.48 -6.09 8.05
N ASP A 246 15.08 -5.51 9.19
CA ASP A 246 14.51 -6.25 10.30
C ASP A 246 13.20 -6.98 9.88
N ASN A 247 12.33 -6.33 9.10
CA ASN A 247 11.11 -6.96 8.60
C ASN A 247 11.39 -8.03 7.53
N ALA A 248 12.39 -7.85 6.67
CA ALA A 248 12.81 -8.87 5.70
C ALA A 248 13.26 -10.15 6.42
N GLN A 249 14.05 -10.03 7.49
CA GLN A 249 14.48 -11.16 8.32
C GLN A 249 13.29 -11.89 8.98
N LEU A 250 12.27 -11.15 9.46
CA LEU A 250 11.07 -11.75 10.06
C LEU A 250 10.24 -12.59 9.08
N ILE A 251 10.43 -12.40 7.78
CA ILE A 251 9.71 -13.13 6.73
C ILE A 251 10.61 -14.00 5.86
N ASP A 252 11.81 -14.30 6.37
CA ASP A 252 12.79 -15.19 5.75
C ASP A 252 13.29 -14.71 4.36
N ILE A 253 13.36 -13.38 4.14
CA ILE A 253 13.94 -12.78 2.94
C ILE A 253 15.42 -12.50 3.20
N PRO A 254 16.36 -13.09 2.42
CA PRO A 254 17.78 -12.83 2.57
C PRO A 254 18.12 -11.35 2.33
N GLU A 255 18.93 -10.75 3.20
CA GLU A 255 19.27 -9.33 3.15
C GLU A 255 19.85 -8.90 1.80
N ASN A 256 20.72 -9.69 1.22
CA ASN A 256 21.32 -9.45 -0.09
C ASN A 256 20.33 -9.43 -1.26
N THR A 257 19.09 -9.93 -1.05
CA THR A 257 18.02 -9.94 -2.07
C THR A 257 17.00 -8.81 -1.92
N ILE A 258 17.03 -8.06 -0.81
CA ILE A 258 16.11 -6.94 -0.56
C ILE A 258 16.12 -5.95 -1.74
N LYS A 259 17.28 -5.67 -2.31
CA LYS A 259 17.43 -4.80 -3.49
C LYS A 259 16.67 -5.30 -4.72
N TRP A 260 16.53 -6.61 -4.90
CA TRP A 260 15.80 -7.21 -6.02
C TRP A 260 14.28 -7.18 -5.80
N HIS A 261 13.83 -7.30 -4.56
CA HIS A 261 12.45 -7.05 -4.18
C HIS A 261 12.07 -5.57 -4.37
N PHE A 262 13.01 -4.65 -4.10
CA PHE A 262 12.81 -3.23 -4.37
C PHE A 262 12.75 -2.93 -5.87
N LEU A 263 13.60 -3.56 -6.68
CA LEU A 263 13.52 -3.46 -8.14
C LEU A 263 12.15 -3.94 -8.66
N HIS A 264 11.66 -5.07 -8.15
CA HIS A 264 10.30 -5.54 -8.47
C HIS A 264 9.25 -4.48 -8.11
N HIS A 265 9.34 -3.88 -6.91
CA HIS A 265 8.42 -2.83 -6.48
C HIS A 265 8.42 -1.64 -7.45
N LEU A 266 9.59 -1.14 -7.83
CA LEU A 266 9.72 -0.02 -8.76
C LEU A 266 9.12 -0.34 -10.13
N LEU A 267 9.44 -1.50 -10.69
CA LEU A 267 8.97 -1.92 -12.02
C LEU A 267 7.46 -2.12 -12.04
N LEU A 268 6.88 -2.77 -11.03
CA LEU A 268 5.43 -2.95 -10.96
C LEU A 268 4.70 -1.60 -10.82
N ARG A 269 5.21 -0.69 -9.98
CA ARG A 269 4.66 0.67 -9.85
C ARG A 269 4.80 1.50 -11.13
N LEU A 270 5.88 1.32 -11.88
CA LEU A 270 6.12 1.95 -13.18
C LEU A 270 5.38 1.29 -14.34
N GLY A 271 4.77 0.13 -14.12
CA GLY A 271 3.89 -0.54 -15.07
C GLY A 271 2.60 0.23 -15.37
N PRO A 272 1.56 -0.42 -15.88
CA PRO A 272 0.29 0.21 -16.28
C PRO A 272 -0.37 1.03 -15.16
N TRP A 273 -0.16 0.64 -13.90
CA TRP A 273 -0.72 1.30 -12.73
C TRP A 273 -0.46 2.82 -12.68
N SER A 274 0.73 3.28 -13.08
CA SER A 274 1.12 4.70 -13.00
C SER A 274 0.94 5.50 -14.29
N THR A 275 0.39 4.93 -15.36
CA THR A 275 0.26 5.61 -16.67
C THR A 275 -0.85 6.67 -16.71
N GLY A 276 -1.76 6.67 -15.72
CA GLY A 276 -2.86 7.63 -15.63
C GLY A 276 -2.40 9.06 -15.34
N VAL A 277 -3.13 10.04 -15.87
CA VAL A 277 -2.85 11.49 -15.73
C VAL A 277 -2.67 11.90 -14.26
N LYS A 278 -3.48 11.38 -13.36
CA LYS A 278 -3.42 11.69 -11.91
C LYS A 278 -2.10 11.24 -11.26
N ARG A 279 -1.42 10.23 -11.82
CA ARG A 279 -0.19 9.66 -11.28
C ARG A 279 1.07 10.13 -12.01
N LYS A 280 0.94 11.04 -12.99
CA LYS A 280 2.04 11.49 -13.83
C LYS A 280 3.25 12.04 -13.06
N SER A 281 3.02 12.90 -12.06
CA SER A 281 4.12 13.47 -11.26
C SER A 281 4.81 12.39 -10.41
N TYR A 282 4.05 11.45 -9.87
CA TYR A 282 4.58 10.33 -9.10
C TYR A 282 5.38 9.37 -9.99
N ARG A 283 4.89 9.09 -11.21
CA ARG A 283 5.63 8.29 -12.20
C ARG A 283 6.98 8.90 -12.54
N ILE A 284 7.03 10.23 -12.80
CA ILE A 284 8.29 10.94 -13.07
C ILE A 284 9.26 10.77 -11.90
N TRP A 285 8.79 10.94 -10.68
CA TRP A 285 9.60 10.75 -9.48
C TRP A 285 10.10 9.30 -9.35
N LEU A 286 9.25 8.30 -9.59
CA LEU A 286 9.65 6.89 -9.58
C LEU A 286 10.70 6.55 -10.63
N ILE A 287 10.62 7.14 -11.83
CA ILE A 287 11.65 6.98 -12.87
C ILE A 287 12.99 7.49 -12.34
N GLN A 288 13.01 8.65 -11.71
CA GLN A 288 14.23 9.21 -11.12
C GLN A 288 14.77 8.35 -9.96
N VAL A 289 13.88 7.72 -9.18
CA VAL A 289 14.29 6.74 -8.15
C VAL A 289 14.93 5.51 -8.80
N LEU A 290 14.34 4.98 -9.86
CA LEU A 290 14.91 3.85 -10.61
C LEU A 290 16.28 4.20 -11.20
N GLU A 291 16.43 5.36 -11.81
CA GLU A 291 17.73 5.84 -12.35
C GLU A 291 18.78 5.96 -11.24
N SER A 292 18.41 6.53 -10.09
CA SER A 292 19.29 6.63 -8.91
C SER A 292 19.67 5.25 -8.37
N PHE A 293 18.74 4.31 -8.37
CA PHE A 293 18.97 2.93 -7.95
C PHE A 293 19.96 2.23 -8.91
N LEU A 294 19.76 2.36 -10.22
CA LEU A 294 20.68 1.82 -11.24
C LEU A 294 22.09 2.37 -11.07
N PHE A 295 22.20 3.68 -10.84
CA PHE A 295 23.49 4.33 -10.60
C PHE A 295 24.20 3.72 -9.38
N ASN A 296 23.54 3.59 -8.25
CA ASN A 296 24.11 3.01 -7.03
C ASN A 296 24.60 1.58 -7.26
N GLN A 297 23.81 0.73 -7.94
CA GLN A 297 24.20 -0.66 -8.21
C GLN A 297 25.45 -0.79 -9.12
N LYS A 298 25.68 0.19 -9.97
CA LYS A 298 26.87 0.23 -10.83
C LYS A 298 28.16 0.56 -10.06
N TYR A 299 28.08 1.45 -9.09
CA TYR A 299 29.24 1.84 -8.28
C TYR A 299 29.60 0.79 -7.24
N GLU A 300 28.65 0.12 -6.60
CA GLU A 300 28.93 -1.01 -5.71
C GLU A 300 29.73 -2.12 -6.37
N LYS A 301 29.52 -2.39 -7.67
CA LYS A 301 30.29 -3.39 -8.43
C LYS A 301 31.73 -2.97 -8.71
N ASN A 302 31.98 -1.68 -8.97
CA ASN A 302 33.30 -1.18 -9.31
C ASN A 302 34.26 -1.15 -8.11
N ASP A 303 33.72 -0.91 -6.90
CA ASP A 303 34.54 -0.94 -5.67
C ASP A 303 35.00 -2.36 -5.34
N LEU A 304 34.17 -3.38 -5.57
CA LEU A 304 34.53 -4.79 -5.37
C LEU A 304 35.55 -5.33 -6.40
N THR A 305 35.66 -4.71 -7.59
CA THR A 305 36.64 -5.12 -8.62
C THR A 305 37.95 -4.41 -8.48
N ASN A 306 38.08 -3.35 -7.71
CA ASN A 306 39.30 -2.61 -7.45
C ASN A 306 40.08 -3.11 -6.21
N GLU A 307 39.51 -4.02 -5.43
CA GLU A 307 40.12 -4.63 -4.24
C GLU A 307 40.74 -6.03 -4.53
N LEU A 308 40.73 -6.49 -5.79
CA LEU A 308 41.34 -7.72 -6.25
C LEU A 308 42.54 -7.42 -7.17
#